data_b15883db35ae6f01f641fa1010368307
#
_entry.id   b15883db35ae6f01f641fa1010368307
#
_cell.length_a   1.000
_cell.length_b   1.000
_cell.length_c   1.000
_cell.angle_alpha   90.00
_cell.angle_beta   90.00
_cell.angle_gamma   90.00
#
_symmetry.space_group_name_H-M   'P 1'
#
loop_
_entity.id
_entity.type
_entity.pdbx_description
1 polymer ?
#
loop_
_entity_poly.entity_id
_entity_poly.type
_entity_poly.pdbx_seq_one_letter_code
_entity_poly.pdbx_strand_id
1 'polypeptide(L)'
;MMEIKSANFVISNTDVKKCPDPDRHEYAFIGRSNVGKSSLINMLTNHSKLAKTSGSPGKTQLINHFLINDEWYLVDLPGYGYARTSKSQRGQFSSMIKNYILKRENMVCLFVLIDSRHDPLKIDQDFTHTFEKDNGR
;
A
#
# COMPACT_ATOMS: atom_id res chain seq x y z
N MET A 1 18.94 -4.98 -13.85
CA MET A 1 17.56 -5.36 -13.48
C MET A 1 17.59 -6.15 -12.19
N MET A 2 16.80 -5.71 -11.22
CA MET A 2 16.80 -6.36 -9.92
C MET A 2 15.99 -7.64 -9.96
N GLU A 3 16.61 -8.75 -9.58
CA GLU A 3 15.93 -10.02 -9.46
C GLU A 3 15.48 -10.22 -8.02
N ILE A 4 14.21 -10.56 -7.81
CA ILE A 4 13.71 -10.85 -6.47
C ILE A 4 13.95 -12.33 -6.17
N LYS A 5 14.88 -12.58 -5.26
CA LYS A 5 15.28 -13.93 -4.87
C LYS A 5 14.58 -14.40 -3.60
N SER A 6 14.23 -13.49 -2.72
CA SER A 6 13.50 -13.83 -1.49
C SER A 6 12.52 -12.73 -1.13
N ALA A 7 11.42 -13.13 -0.49
CA ALA A 7 10.40 -12.21 -0.03
C ALA A 7 9.76 -12.79 1.23
N ASN A 8 9.88 -12.10 2.35
CA ASN A 8 9.42 -12.57 3.65
C ASN A 8 8.54 -11.55 4.32
N PHE A 9 7.41 -11.98 4.85
CA PHE A 9 6.54 -11.14 5.65
C PHE A 9 7.25 -10.75 6.95
N VAL A 10 7.18 -9.47 7.32
CA VAL A 10 7.82 -8.96 8.52
C VAL A 10 6.80 -8.54 9.56
N ILE A 11 5.90 -7.61 9.24
CA ILE A 11 4.95 -7.10 10.22
C ILE A 11 3.72 -6.49 9.52
N SER A 12 2.59 -6.57 10.23
CA SER A 12 1.34 -5.89 9.89
C SER A 12 0.95 -4.97 11.04
N ASN A 13 0.61 -3.73 10.74
CA ASN A 13 0.11 -2.83 11.79
C ASN A 13 -0.68 -1.66 11.21
N THR A 14 -1.29 -0.86 12.10
CA THR A 14 -2.09 0.31 11.73
C THR A 14 -1.40 1.62 12.07
N ASP A 15 -0.20 1.56 12.65
CA ASP A 15 0.49 2.74 13.16
C ASP A 15 1.86 2.87 12.52
N VAL A 16 2.10 3.97 11.84
CA VAL A 16 3.38 4.24 11.19
C VAL A 16 4.56 4.18 12.18
N LYS A 17 4.32 4.51 13.44
CA LYS A 17 5.36 4.46 14.49
C LYS A 17 5.79 3.05 14.82
N LYS A 18 4.97 2.06 14.50
CA LYS A 18 5.27 0.63 14.75
C LYS A 18 5.83 -0.07 13.52
N CYS A 19 6.05 0.66 12.44
CA CYS A 19 6.72 0.12 11.26
C CYS A 19 8.19 -0.19 11.60
N PRO A 20 8.86 -1.06 10.82
CA PRO A 20 10.28 -1.36 11.06
C PRO A 20 11.13 -0.09 11.05
N ASP A 21 12.30 -0.16 11.69
CA ASP A 21 13.25 0.96 11.70
C ASP A 21 13.52 1.44 10.27
N PRO A 22 13.61 2.77 10.05
CA PRO A 22 13.75 3.33 8.69
C PRO A 22 15.20 3.20 8.17
N ASP A 23 15.76 2.00 8.25
CA ASP A 23 17.13 1.69 7.84
C ASP A 23 17.23 1.11 6.42
N ARG A 24 16.11 0.87 5.77
CA ARG A 24 16.05 0.34 4.39
C ARG A 24 15.02 1.10 3.58
N HIS A 25 15.24 1.15 2.28
CA HIS A 25 14.27 1.78 1.37
C HIS A 25 12.95 1.02 1.37
N GLU A 26 11.86 1.77 1.24
CA GLU A 26 10.51 1.23 1.12
C GLU A 26 9.89 1.64 -0.20
N TYR A 27 9.33 0.66 -0.90
CA TYR A 27 8.54 0.86 -2.11
C TYR A 27 7.12 0.45 -1.78
N ALA A 28 6.22 1.44 -1.73
CA ALA A 28 4.86 1.22 -1.28
C ALA A 28 3.89 1.06 -2.45
N PHE A 29 2.89 0.22 -2.27
CA PHE A 29 1.86 -0.05 -3.25
C PHE A 29 0.50 0.26 -2.65
N ILE A 30 -0.30 1.03 -3.35
CA ILE A 30 -1.65 1.37 -2.95
C ILE A 30 -2.55 1.39 -4.19
N GLY A 31 -3.83 1.21 -3.98
CA GLY A 31 -4.79 1.27 -5.05
C GLY A 31 -6.19 1.14 -4.50
N ARG A 32 -7.17 1.33 -5.38
CA ARG A 32 -8.56 1.12 -5.02
C ARG A 32 -8.76 -0.36 -4.67
N SER A 33 -9.66 -0.60 -3.72
CA SER A 33 -10.04 -1.95 -3.32
C SER A 33 -10.40 -2.79 -4.56
N ASN A 34 -9.91 -4.03 -4.62
CA ASN A 34 -10.15 -4.98 -5.71
C ASN A 34 -9.48 -4.61 -7.06
N VAL A 35 -8.47 -3.74 -7.04
CA VAL A 35 -7.74 -3.38 -8.27
C VAL A 35 -6.74 -4.45 -8.72
N GLY A 36 -6.52 -5.48 -7.88
CA GLY A 36 -5.56 -6.54 -8.17
C GLY A 36 -4.18 -6.32 -7.56
N LYS A 37 -4.08 -5.50 -6.55
CA LYS A 37 -2.82 -5.15 -5.88
C LYS A 37 -2.11 -6.38 -5.30
N SER A 38 -2.82 -7.22 -4.55
CA SER A 38 -2.24 -8.43 -3.95
C SER A 38 -1.75 -9.41 -5.01
N SER A 39 -2.49 -9.56 -6.08
CA SER A 39 -2.09 -10.41 -7.21
C SER A 39 -0.82 -9.90 -7.87
N LEU A 40 -0.72 -8.59 -8.05
CA LEU A 40 0.49 -7.96 -8.61
C LEU A 40 1.70 -8.18 -7.70
N ILE A 41 1.54 -7.96 -6.40
CA ILE A 41 2.62 -8.16 -5.44
C ILE A 41 3.10 -9.62 -5.46
N ASN A 42 2.16 -10.56 -5.46
CA ASN A 42 2.50 -11.99 -5.51
C ASN A 42 3.25 -12.33 -6.81
N MET A 43 2.83 -11.76 -7.92
CA MET A 43 3.50 -11.96 -9.21
C MET A 43 4.92 -11.38 -9.19
N LEU A 44 5.08 -10.16 -8.73
CA LEU A 44 6.38 -9.48 -8.70
C LEU A 44 7.38 -10.20 -7.79
N THR A 45 6.91 -10.74 -6.68
CA THR A 45 7.76 -11.44 -5.73
C THR A 45 7.94 -12.93 -6.05
N ASN A 46 7.28 -13.40 -7.10
CA ASN A 46 7.26 -14.81 -7.46
C ASN A 46 6.84 -15.70 -6.29
N HIS A 47 5.84 -15.26 -5.54
CA HIS A 47 5.36 -15.93 -4.32
C HIS A 47 3.84 -15.89 -4.31
N SER A 48 3.20 -17.01 -4.60
CA SER A 48 1.76 -17.09 -4.86
C SER A 48 0.85 -16.68 -3.68
N LYS A 49 1.38 -16.64 -2.47
CA LYS A 49 0.57 -16.37 -1.27
C LYS A 49 1.20 -15.35 -0.32
N LEU A 50 2.15 -14.57 -0.79
CA LEU A 50 2.82 -13.59 0.06
C LEU A 50 1.84 -12.52 0.55
N ALA A 51 1.16 -11.87 -0.39
CA ALA A 51 0.11 -10.91 -0.07
C ALA A 51 -1.24 -11.61 -0.13
N LYS A 52 -2.04 -11.43 0.90
CA LYS A 52 -3.35 -12.08 0.97
C LYS A 52 -4.34 -11.39 0.05
N THR A 53 -4.96 -12.16 -0.84
CA THR A 53 -6.11 -11.68 -1.59
C THR A 53 -7.32 -11.76 -0.67
N SER A 54 -7.82 -10.62 -0.24
CA SER A 54 -8.94 -10.57 0.68
C SER A 54 -10.26 -10.74 -0.04
N GLY A 55 -11.04 -11.74 0.34
CA GLY A 55 -12.40 -11.89 -0.12
C GLY A 55 -13.41 -11.09 0.70
N SER A 56 -13.00 -10.40 1.73
CA SER A 56 -13.90 -9.70 2.67
C SER A 56 -13.56 -8.21 2.75
N PRO A 57 -14.15 -7.40 1.87
CA PRO A 57 -13.98 -5.94 1.95
C PRO A 57 -14.45 -5.42 3.31
N GLY A 58 -13.72 -4.47 3.88
CA GLY A 58 -14.10 -3.82 5.12
C GLY A 58 -13.56 -4.45 6.39
N LYS A 59 -12.81 -5.56 6.30
CA LYS A 59 -12.07 -6.08 7.45
C LYS A 59 -10.88 -5.17 7.75
N THR A 60 -10.25 -5.38 8.90
CA THR A 60 -9.11 -4.59 9.36
C THR A 60 -8.11 -4.40 8.23
N GLN A 61 -7.85 -3.15 7.92
CA GLN A 61 -6.90 -2.78 6.87
C GLN A 61 -5.58 -2.44 7.53
N LEU A 62 -4.52 -3.09 7.08
CA LEU A 62 -3.22 -3.02 7.70
C LEU A 62 -2.14 -2.60 6.71
N ILE A 63 -1.11 -1.96 7.24
CA ILE A 63 0.14 -1.71 6.52
C ILE A 63 0.97 -2.97 6.66
N ASN A 64 1.31 -3.61 5.54
CA ASN A 64 2.07 -4.85 5.55
C ASN A 64 3.46 -4.62 4.98
N HIS A 65 4.48 -5.00 5.75
CA HIS A 65 5.87 -4.93 5.31
C HIS A 65 6.39 -6.30 4.93
N PHE A 66 6.98 -6.38 3.74
CA PHE A 66 7.66 -7.59 3.25
C PHE A 66 9.13 -7.24 2.98
N LEU A 67 10.04 -8.02 3.54
CA LEU A 67 11.47 -7.84 3.31
C LEU A 67 11.88 -8.58 2.03
N ILE A 68 12.45 -7.84 1.08
CA ILE A 68 12.82 -8.35 -0.23
C ILE A 68 14.32 -8.44 -0.34
N ASN A 69 14.84 -9.63 -0.66
CA ASN A 69 16.28 -9.90 -0.83
C ASN A 69 17.11 -9.47 0.39
N ASP A 70 16.50 -9.41 1.58
CA ASP A 70 17.13 -8.89 2.78
C ASP A 70 17.68 -7.45 2.64
N GLU A 71 17.23 -6.71 1.63
CA GLU A 71 17.80 -5.40 1.28
C GLU A 71 16.80 -4.25 1.38
N TRP A 72 15.53 -4.46 0.98
CA TRP A 72 14.53 -3.40 0.94
C TRP A 72 13.15 -3.94 1.29
N TYR A 73 12.23 -3.02 1.59
CA TYR A 73 10.86 -3.39 1.92
C TYR A 73 9.91 -3.09 0.77
N LEU A 74 9.06 -4.05 0.47
CA LEU A 74 7.84 -3.82 -0.27
C LEU A 74 6.75 -3.59 0.75
N VAL A 75 6.02 -2.49 0.65
CA VAL A 75 4.98 -2.12 1.60
C VAL A 75 3.63 -2.18 0.91
N ASP A 76 2.78 -3.05 1.40
CA ASP A 76 1.42 -3.19 0.90
C ASP A 76 0.50 -2.34 1.77
N LEU A 77 0.04 -1.22 1.21
CA LEU A 77 -0.88 -0.32 1.90
C LEU A 77 -2.32 -0.77 1.66
N PRO A 78 -3.21 -0.52 2.63
CA PRO A 78 -4.62 -0.90 2.46
C PRO A 78 -5.25 -0.22 1.26
N GLY A 79 -6.15 -0.93 0.58
CA GLY A 79 -6.90 -0.37 -0.54
C GLY A 79 -7.89 0.69 -0.10
N TYR A 80 -8.15 1.66 -0.95
CA TYR A 80 -9.14 2.71 -0.68
C TYR A 80 -10.43 2.46 -1.47
N GLY A 81 -11.47 3.23 -1.16
CA GLY A 81 -12.71 3.22 -1.95
C GLY A 81 -13.70 2.10 -1.63
N TYR A 82 -13.66 1.54 -0.42
CA TYR A 82 -14.67 0.57 -0.01
C TYR A 82 -16.01 1.25 0.21
N ALA A 83 -17.03 0.81 -0.55
CA ALA A 83 -18.37 1.38 -0.46
C ALA A 83 -19.07 1.07 0.88
N ARG A 84 -18.64 0.03 1.59
CA ARG A 84 -19.28 -0.44 2.83
C ARG A 84 -18.59 0.01 4.11
N THR A 85 -17.62 0.89 4.00
CA THR A 85 -16.94 1.40 5.21
C THR A 85 -17.69 2.57 5.80
N SER A 86 -17.71 2.66 7.14
CA SER A 86 -18.28 3.81 7.83
C SER A 86 -17.42 5.05 7.64
N LYS A 87 -17.99 6.24 7.94
CA LYS A 87 -17.22 7.49 7.90
C LYS A 87 -16.01 7.45 8.83
N SER A 88 -16.15 6.87 10.03
CA SER A 88 -15.05 6.78 10.98
C SER A 88 -13.93 5.87 10.46
N GLN A 89 -14.28 4.75 9.83
CA GLN A 89 -13.29 3.86 9.23
C GLN A 89 -12.55 4.53 8.07
N ARG A 90 -13.27 5.28 7.23
CA ARG A 90 -12.64 6.04 6.14
C ARG A 90 -11.70 7.12 6.67
N GLY A 91 -12.09 7.79 7.77
CA GLY A 91 -11.23 8.77 8.42
C GLY A 91 -9.97 8.17 8.98
N GLN A 92 -10.08 7.02 9.66
CA GLN A 92 -8.93 6.29 10.18
C GLN A 92 -8.00 5.82 9.05
N PHE A 93 -8.57 5.30 7.98
CA PHE A 93 -7.81 4.90 6.79
C PHE A 93 -7.04 6.08 6.21
N SER A 94 -7.70 7.22 5.99
CA SER A 94 -7.07 8.42 5.44
C SER A 94 -5.93 8.91 6.33
N SER A 95 -6.15 8.94 7.65
CA SER A 95 -5.13 9.37 8.60
C SER A 95 -3.92 8.43 8.57
N MET A 96 -4.14 7.13 8.56
CA MET A 96 -3.08 6.13 8.52
C MET A 96 -2.23 6.26 7.26
N ILE A 97 -2.87 6.40 6.10
CA ILE A 97 -2.17 6.54 4.82
C ILE A 97 -1.42 7.86 4.75
N LYS A 98 -2.03 8.96 5.15
CA LYS A 98 -1.35 10.26 5.19
C LYS A 98 -0.14 10.22 6.12
N ASN A 99 -0.29 9.66 7.29
CA ASN A 99 0.82 9.54 8.24
C ASN A 99 1.97 8.71 7.66
N TYR A 100 1.65 7.60 7.01
CA TYR A 100 2.68 6.78 6.38
C TYR A 100 3.41 7.58 5.29
N ILE A 101 2.67 8.16 4.36
CA ILE A 101 3.26 8.85 3.20
C ILE A 101 4.05 10.08 3.61
N LEU A 102 3.54 10.86 4.57
CA LEU A 102 4.16 12.13 4.95
C LEU A 102 5.27 11.98 5.99
N LYS A 103 5.18 10.97 6.86
CA LYS A 103 6.12 10.80 7.97
C LYS A 103 7.15 9.72 7.74
N ARG A 104 6.93 8.82 6.79
CA ARG A 104 7.86 7.72 6.53
C ARG A 104 8.98 8.20 5.61
N GLU A 105 10.09 8.60 6.22
CA GLU A 105 11.22 9.23 5.53
C GLU A 105 11.96 8.30 4.57
N ASN A 106 11.91 6.98 4.81
CA ASN A 106 12.58 5.98 3.98
C ASN A 106 11.70 5.43 2.84
N MET A 107 10.49 5.95 2.67
CA MET A 107 9.67 5.61 1.50
C MET A 107 10.22 6.34 0.28
N VAL A 108 10.72 5.55 -0.67
CA VAL A 108 11.36 6.07 -1.89
C VAL A 108 10.35 6.33 -2.99
N CYS A 109 9.36 5.46 -3.11
CA CYS A 109 8.39 5.52 -4.20
C CYS A 109 7.04 4.96 -3.74
N LEU A 110 5.98 5.61 -4.20
CA LEU A 110 4.61 5.15 -3.99
C LEU A 110 4.00 4.82 -5.34
N PHE A 111 3.66 3.56 -5.54
CA PHE A 111 2.98 3.10 -6.74
C PHE A 111 1.47 3.10 -6.52
N VAL A 112 0.75 3.88 -7.29
CA VAL A 112 -0.71 3.93 -7.23
C VAL A 112 -1.27 3.11 -8.38
N LEU A 113 -1.96 2.01 -8.05
CA LEU A 113 -2.50 1.10 -9.04
C LEU A 113 -3.89 1.57 -9.47
N ILE A 114 -4.07 1.71 -10.78
CA ILE A 114 -5.33 2.15 -11.38
C ILE A 114 -5.78 1.06 -12.35
N ASP A 115 -7.09 0.78 -12.36
CA ASP A 115 -7.67 -0.21 -13.26
C ASP A 115 -7.66 0.32 -14.70
N SER A 116 -6.80 -0.26 -15.54
CA SER A 116 -6.62 0.19 -16.92
C SER A 116 -7.76 -0.21 -17.86
N ARG A 117 -8.70 -1.05 -17.39
CA ARG A 117 -9.87 -1.44 -18.20
C ARG A 117 -10.91 -0.33 -18.32
N HIS A 118 -10.78 0.70 -17.51
CA HIS A 118 -11.71 1.83 -17.45
C HIS A 118 -10.92 3.12 -17.43
N ASP A 119 -11.60 4.23 -17.75
CA ASP A 119 -11.05 5.54 -17.48
C ASP A 119 -10.75 5.68 -15.97
N PRO A 120 -9.73 6.44 -15.59
CA PRO A 120 -9.44 6.65 -14.17
C PRO A 120 -10.68 7.14 -13.44
N LEU A 121 -11.05 6.43 -12.36
CA LEU A 121 -12.20 6.81 -11.55
C LEU A 121 -11.88 8.09 -10.79
N LYS A 122 -12.92 8.85 -10.49
CA LYS A 122 -12.77 10.09 -9.74
C LYS A 122 -12.05 9.86 -8.41
N ILE A 123 -12.32 8.74 -7.73
CA ILE A 123 -11.67 8.43 -6.45
C ILE A 123 -10.17 8.22 -6.60
N ASP A 124 -9.71 7.62 -7.72
CA ASP A 124 -8.29 7.46 -8.00
C ASP A 124 -7.63 8.81 -8.25
N GLN A 125 -8.29 9.68 -9.01
CA GLN A 125 -7.81 11.02 -9.30
C GLN A 125 -7.76 11.87 -8.04
N ASP A 126 -8.81 11.82 -7.23
CA ASP A 126 -8.88 12.59 -5.98
C ASP A 126 -7.79 12.17 -5.01
N PHE A 127 -7.55 10.85 -4.90
CA PHE A 127 -6.49 10.32 -4.05
C PHE A 127 -5.12 10.84 -4.49
N THR A 128 -4.79 10.68 -5.77
CA THR A 128 -3.51 11.11 -6.32
C THR A 128 -3.32 12.62 -6.16
N HIS A 129 -4.36 13.39 -6.47
CA HIS A 129 -4.32 14.85 -6.40
C HIS A 129 -4.11 15.38 -4.99
N THR A 130 -4.72 14.71 -3.99
CA THR A 130 -4.55 15.08 -2.59
C THR A 130 -3.09 15.05 -2.19
N PHE A 131 -2.37 13.99 -2.55
CA PHE A 131 -0.96 13.84 -2.17
C PHE A 131 -0.02 14.73 -2.98
N GLU A 132 -0.30 14.96 -4.24
CA GLU A 132 0.45 15.92 -5.06
C GLU A 132 0.39 17.31 -4.44
N LYS A 133 -0.78 17.74 -4.05
CA LYS A 133 -1.00 19.05 -3.46
C LYS A 133 -0.32 19.19 -2.10
N ASP A 134 -0.44 18.18 -1.24
CA ASP A 134 0.13 18.21 0.11
C ASP A 134 1.66 18.19 0.08
N ASN A 135 2.27 17.58 -0.92
CA ASN A 135 3.72 17.45 -1.04
C ASN A 135 4.36 18.52 -1.91
N GLY A 136 3.59 19.43 -2.47
CA GLY A 136 4.10 20.46 -3.38
C GLY A 136 4.68 19.88 -4.68
N ARG A 137 4.25 18.72 -5.05
CA ARG A 137 4.74 18.03 -6.26
C ARG A 137 3.65 17.91 -7.31
#